data_51c8d5b70dbf7abb07de70e6fb9666f8
#
_entry.id   51c8d5b70dbf7abb07de70e6fb9666f8
#
_cell.length_a   1.000
_cell.length_b   1.000
_cell.length_c   1.000
_cell.angle_alpha   90.00
_cell.angle_beta   90.00
_cell.angle_gamma   90.00
#
_symmetry.space_group_name_H-M   'P 1'
#
loop_
_entity.id
_entity.type
_entity.pdbx_description
1 polymer ?
#
loop_
_entity_poly.entity_id
_entity_poly.type
_entity_poly.pdbx_seq_one_letter_code
_entity_poly.pdbx_strand_id
1 'polypeptide(L)' 'MKPLKEKVSITLDSDIVKVIKDLAEKDDRSFSQFVNKVLKEYANRNTDKVL' A
#
# COMPACT_ATOMS: atom_id res chain seq x y z
N MET A 1 -1.14 -14.31 -14.37
CA MET A 1 -1.68 -13.06 -14.91
C MET A 1 -1.70 -11.99 -13.85
N LYS A 2 -1.32 -10.80 -14.21
CA LYS A 2 -1.31 -9.70 -13.25
C LYS A 2 -2.69 -9.09 -13.12
N PRO A 3 -3.11 -8.77 -11.90
CA PRO A 3 -4.37 -8.08 -11.72
C PRO A 3 -4.29 -6.67 -12.28
N LEU A 4 -5.41 -6.16 -12.75
CA LEU A 4 -5.49 -4.80 -13.20
C LEU A 4 -5.46 -3.88 -12.00
N LYS A 5 -4.82 -2.74 -12.15
CA LYS A 5 -4.78 -1.74 -11.09
C LYS A 5 -5.99 -0.85 -11.21
N GLU A 6 -6.59 -0.58 -10.08
CA GLU A 6 -7.76 0.28 -10.01
C GLU A 6 -7.43 1.53 -9.24
N LYS A 7 -8.02 2.62 -9.68
CA LYS A 7 -7.84 3.89 -9.00
C LYS A 7 -8.88 4.04 -7.91
N VAL A 8 -8.43 4.19 -6.69
CA VAL A 8 -9.33 4.37 -5.56
C VAL A 8 -8.93 5.60 -4.77
N SER A 9 -9.88 6.18 -4.05
CA SER A 9 -9.61 7.31 -3.19
C SER A 9 -9.93 6.93 -1.76
N ILE A 10 -9.00 7.23 -0.85
CA ILE A 10 -9.21 6.97 0.56
C ILE A 10 -8.78 8.18 1.37
N THR A 11 -9.34 8.29 2.56
CA THR A 11 -8.98 9.35 3.49
C THR A 11 -8.10 8.75 4.57
N LEU A 12 -6.96 9.37 4.82
CA LEU A 12 -6.01 8.91 5.81
C LEU A 12 -5.69 10.03 6.79
N ASP A 13 -5.30 9.65 8.01
CA ASP A 13 -4.84 10.62 8.98
C ASP A 13 -3.56 11.27 8.46
N SER A 14 -3.42 12.57 8.71
CA SER A 14 -2.29 13.30 8.16
C SER A 14 -0.95 12.82 8.72
N ASP A 15 -0.90 12.41 9.99
CA ASP A 15 0.33 11.89 10.57
C ASP A 15 0.71 10.55 9.94
N ILE A 16 -0.28 9.73 9.62
CA ILE A 16 -0.04 8.46 8.93
C ILE A 16 0.51 8.71 7.53
N VAL A 17 -0.05 9.71 6.85
CA VAL A 17 0.44 10.05 5.52
C VAL A 17 1.92 10.41 5.54
N LYS A 18 2.32 11.20 6.55
CA LYS A 18 3.72 11.60 6.67
C LYS A 18 4.63 10.41 6.92
N VAL A 19 4.24 9.54 7.83
CA VAL A 19 5.05 8.36 8.15
C VAL A 19 5.18 7.46 6.92
N ILE A 20 4.08 7.23 6.23
CA ILE A 20 4.10 6.36 5.06
C ILE A 20 4.95 6.95 3.93
N LYS A 21 4.90 8.26 3.75
CA LYS A 21 5.73 8.90 2.74
C LYS A 21 7.21 8.72 3.05
N ASP A 22 7.59 8.86 4.32
CA ASP A 22 8.97 8.64 4.72
C ASP A 22 9.42 7.22 4.47
N LEU A 23 8.57 6.28 4.83
CA LEU A 23 8.90 4.87 4.65
C LEU A 23 8.99 4.49 3.17
N ALA A 24 8.11 5.07 2.37
CA ALA A 24 8.14 4.82 0.92
C ALA A 24 9.44 5.33 0.32
N GLU A 25 9.89 6.50 0.76
CA GLU A 25 11.12 7.08 0.27
C GLU A 25 12.32 6.21 0.63
N LYS A 26 12.35 5.72 1.84
CA LYS A 26 13.42 4.83 2.30
C LYS A 26 13.43 3.52 1.54
N ASP A 27 12.27 3.09 1.08
CA ASP A 27 12.14 1.86 0.33
C ASP A 27 12.26 2.08 -1.18
N ASP A 28 12.57 3.32 -1.56
CA ASP A 28 12.74 3.70 -2.96
C ASP A 28 11.50 3.42 -3.78
N ARG A 29 10.35 3.71 -3.23
CA ARG A 29 9.06 3.52 -3.88
C ARG A 29 8.24 4.79 -3.82
N SER A 30 7.29 4.92 -4.74
CA SER A 30 6.32 6.01 -4.63
C SER A 30 5.35 5.71 -3.49
N PHE A 31 4.64 6.73 -3.05
CA PHE A 31 3.64 6.57 -2.00
C PHE A 31 2.62 5.50 -2.37
N SER A 32 2.10 5.57 -3.60
CA SER A 32 1.09 4.61 -4.05
C SER A 32 1.63 3.19 -4.09
N GLN A 33 2.85 3.01 -4.57
CA GLN A 33 3.47 1.70 -4.63
C GLN A 33 3.68 1.12 -3.24
N PHE A 34 4.12 1.96 -2.31
CA PHE A 34 4.36 1.50 -0.95
C PHE A 34 3.06 1.10 -0.27
N VAL A 35 2.02 1.92 -0.43
CA VAL A 35 0.72 1.61 0.15
C VAL A 35 0.18 0.30 -0.42
N ASN A 36 0.30 0.12 -1.71
CA ASN A 36 -0.14 -1.11 -2.35
C ASN A 36 0.59 -2.34 -1.79
N LYS A 37 1.89 -2.20 -1.60
CA LYS A 37 2.70 -3.27 -1.03
C LYS A 37 2.24 -3.65 0.38
N VAL A 38 2.04 -2.64 1.21
CA VAL A 38 1.63 -2.86 2.59
C VAL A 38 0.26 -3.52 2.66
N LEU A 39 -0.68 -3.03 1.87
CA LEU A 39 -2.02 -3.58 1.86
C LEU A 39 -2.03 -5.02 1.35
N LYS A 40 -1.22 -5.29 0.36
CA LYS A 40 -1.11 -6.62 -0.18
C LYS A 40 -0.58 -7.60 0.86
N GLU A 41 0.44 -7.19 1.60
CA GLU A 41 1.01 -8.02 2.65
C GLU A 41 0.00 -8.27 3.76
N TYR A 42 -0.73 -7.22 4.14
CA TYR A 42 -1.74 -7.37 5.17
C TYR A 42 -2.85 -8.32 4.73
N ALA A 43 -3.30 -8.18 3.50
CA ALA A 43 -4.35 -9.04 2.97
C ALA A 43 -3.90 -10.50 2.93
N ASN A 44 -2.66 -10.74 2.51
CA ASN A 44 -2.13 -12.09 2.45
C ASN A 44 -2.02 -12.74 3.83
N ARG A 45 -1.79 -11.93 4.85
CA ARG A 45 -1.70 -12.45 6.21
C ARG A 45 -3.06 -12.82 6.78
N ASN A 46 -4.10 -12.18 6.29
CA ASN A 46 -5.44 -12.31 6.88
C ASN A 46 -6.42 -13.07 6.03
N THR A 47 -5.96 -13.63 4.94
CA THR A 47 -6.79 -14.47 4.09
C THR A 47 -6.01 -15.71 3.69
N ASP A 48 -6.73 -16.77 3.37
CA ASP A 48 -6.09 -17.99 2.89
C ASP A 48 -5.72 -17.90 1.42
N LYS A 49 -6.22 -16.91 0.74
CA LYS A 49 -5.99 -16.76 -0.70
C LYS A 49 -5.03 -15.62 -0.95
N VAL A 50 -4.14 -15.87 -1.89
CA VAL A 50 -3.23 -14.84 -2.34
C VAL A 50 -3.95 -13.99 -3.36
N LEU A 51 -3.87 -12.68 -3.17
CA LEU A 51 -4.53 -11.75 -4.07
C LEU A 51 -3.67 -11.47 -5.31
#